data_aee69a4a0618753facb625cb619bb901
#
_entry.id   aee69a4a0618753facb625cb619bb901
#
_cell.length_a   1.000
_cell.length_b   1.000
_cell.length_c   1.000
_cell.angle_alpha   90.00
_cell.angle_beta   90.00
_cell.angle_gamma   90.00
#
_symmetry.space_group_name_H-M   'P 1'
#
loop_
_entity.id
_entity.type
_entity.pdbx_description
1 polymer ?
#
loop_
_entity_poly.entity_id
_entity_poly.type
_entity_poly.pdbx_seq_one_letter_code
_entity_poly.pdbx_strand_id
1 'polypeptide(L)'
;ANAAYNTLASTEGSVADKLTALAGGKATADAAAAAGVKSANDLSVRAIGDVLVEGEVSVSVNGIGNVAVIMYLDSNGNWVVTTARVVNGRVIFSLPYPTTVVILSI
;
A
#
# COMPACT_ATOMS: atom_id res chain seq x y z
N ALA A 1 2.96 10.20 -6.64
CA ALA A 1 3.79 9.02 -6.28
C ALA A 1 5.18 9.42 -5.80
N ASN A 2 5.74 10.50 -6.35
CA ASN A 2 7.11 10.90 -6.00
C ASN A 2 7.27 11.23 -4.50
N ALA A 3 6.32 11.92 -3.90
CA ALA A 3 6.39 12.25 -2.48
C ALA A 3 6.37 10.99 -1.61
N ALA A 4 5.49 10.05 -1.92
CA ALA A 4 5.42 8.77 -1.20
C ALA A 4 6.70 7.96 -1.38
N TYR A 5 7.18 7.83 -2.61
CA TYR A 5 8.43 7.15 -2.91
C TYR A 5 9.60 7.77 -2.13
N ASN A 6 9.72 9.10 -2.17
CA ASN A 6 10.81 9.79 -1.49
C ASN A 6 10.77 9.58 0.03
N THR A 7 9.59 9.61 0.64
CA THR A 7 9.45 9.34 2.08
C THR A 7 9.90 7.93 2.43
N LEU A 8 9.46 6.94 1.66
CA LEU A 8 9.83 5.55 1.92
C LEU A 8 11.32 5.31 1.67
N ALA A 9 11.89 5.93 0.64
CA ALA A 9 13.30 5.77 0.30
C ALA A 9 14.24 6.49 1.29
N SER A 10 13.83 7.65 1.81
CA SER A 10 14.67 8.47 2.71
C SER A 10 14.52 8.11 4.19
N THR A 11 13.46 7.41 4.57
CA THR A 11 13.27 7.00 5.96
C THR A 11 14.12 5.76 6.24
N GLU A 12 15.00 5.88 7.23
CA GLU A 12 15.79 4.74 7.69
C GLU A 12 15.00 3.88 8.65
N GLY A 13 15.35 2.59 8.70
CA GLY A 13 14.75 1.64 9.63
C GLY A 13 13.92 0.57 8.93
N SER A 14 13.03 -0.03 9.70
CA SER A 14 12.18 -1.13 9.25
C SER A 14 11.04 -0.66 8.33
N VAL A 15 10.35 -1.61 7.72
CA VAL A 15 9.14 -1.30 6.94
C VAL A 15 8.09 -0.60 7.80
N ALA A 16 7.92 -1.04 9.06
CA ALA A 16 7.00 -0.36 9.98
C ALA A 16 7.39 1.10 10.21
N ASP A 17 8.68 1.40 10.35
CA ASP A 17 9.17 2.77 10.50
C ASP A 17 8.89 3.61 9.25
N LYS A 18 9.13 3.04 8.08
CA LYS A 18 8.89 3.71 6.78
C LYS A 18 7.41 4.02 6.56
N LEU A 19 6.54 3.06 6.84
CA LEU A 19 5.09 3.25 6.71
C LEU A 19 4.56 4.25 7.75
N THR A 20 5.09 4.23 8.96
CA THR A 20 4.72 5.19 10.00
C THR A 20 5.12 6.62 9.60
N ALA A 21 6.30 6.79 9.01
CA ALA A 21 6.73 8.09 8.48
C ALA A 21 5.83 8.58 7.35
N LEU A 22 5.37 7.67 6.50
CA LEU A 22 4.48 8.01 5.38
C LEU A 22 3.05 8.31 5.83
N ALA A 23 2.48 7.44 6.65
CA ALA A 23 1.02 7.36 6.83
C ALA A 23 0.58 7.44 8.29
N GLY A 24 1.51 7.37 9.24
CA GLY A 24 1.22 7.34 10.68
C GLY A 24 1.06 5.93 11.24
N GLY A 25 1.07 5.84 12.55
CA GLY A 25 1.05 4.55 13.26
C GLY A 25 -0.26 3.79 13.08
N LYS A 26 -1.39 4.50 13.01
CA LYS A 26 -2.69 3.85 12.81
C LYS A 26 -2.78 3.14 11.46
N ALA A 27 -2.41 3.83 10.38
CA ALA A 27 -2.43 3.23 9.03
C ALA A 27 -1.45 2.06 8.92
N THR A 28 -0.28 2.17 9.56
CA THR A 28 0.70 1.08 9.61
C THR A 28 0.14 -0.15 10.31
N ALA A 29 -0.52 0.04 11.45
CA ALA A 29 -1.17 -1.06 12.17
C ALA A 29 -2.35 -1.64 11.38
N ASP A 30 -3.13 -0.80 10.72
CA ASP A 30 -4.25 -1.23 9.87
C ASP A 30 -3.75 -2.10 8.69
N ALA A 31 -2.62 -1.74 8.10
CA ALA A 31 -2.01 -2.51 7.01
C ALA A 31 -1.60 -3.91 7.48
N ALA A 32 -0.96 -4.01 8.64
CA ALA A 32 -0.60 -5.30 9.24
C ALA A 32 -1.84 -6.14 9.53
N ALA A 33 -2.87 -5.55 10.11
CA ALA A 33 -4.13 -6.23 10.43
C ALA A 33 -4.83 -6.73 9.16
N ALA A 34 -4.88 -5.90 8.11
CA ALA A 34 -5.49 -6.26 6.83
C ALA A 34 -4.78 -7.46 6.18
N ALA A 35 -3.48 -7.56 6.35
CA ALA A 35 -2.67 -8.67 5.84
C ALA A 35 -2.70 -9.90 6.75
N GLY A 36 -3.26 -9.79 7.95
CA GLY A 36 -3.27 -10.89 8.91
C GLY A 36 -1.92 -11.17 9.56
N VAL A 37 -1.03 -10.18 9.62
CA VAL A 37 0.29 -10.30 10.23
C VAL A 37 0.38 -9.50 11.52
N LYS A 38 1.34 -9.85 12.38
CA LYS A 38 1.49 -9.18 13.69
C LYS A 38 2.13 -7.81 13.58
N SER A 39 3.00 -7.63 12.61
CA SER A 39 3.75 -6.40 12.42
C SER A 39 3.84 -6.05 10.94
N ALA A 40 3.84 -4.75 10.65
CA ALA A 40 4.11 -4.25 9.30
C ALA A 40 5.52 -4.61 8.80
N ASN A 41 6.41 -5.03 9.69
CA ASN A 41 7.73 -5.56 9.31
C ASN A 41 7.65 -6.89 8.57
N ASP A 42 6.50 -7.56 8.62
CA ASP A 42 6.25 -8.78 7.85
C ASP A 42 5.77 -8.49 6.43
N LEU A 43 5.60 -7.21 6.10
CA LEU A 43 5.19 -6.75 4.78
C LEU A 43 6.38 -6.22 3.98
N SER A 44 6.23 -6.26 2.67
CA SER A 44 7.15 -5.60 1.73
C SER A 44 6.38 -4.61 0.88
N VAL A 45 7.00 -3.48 0.58
CA VAL A 45 6.48 -2.53 -0.40
C VAL A 45 6.78 -3.08 -1.78
N ARG A 46 5.74 -3.39 -2.56
CA ARG A 46 5.89 -4.01 -3.87
C ARG A 46 5.80 -3.02 -5.01
N ALA A 47 4.98 -1.99 -4.86
CA ALA A 47 4.81 -0.97 -5.89
C ALA A 47 4.30 0.32 -5.30
N ILE A 48 4.65 1.43 -5.94
CA ILE A 48 4.15 2.77 -5.64
C ILE A 48 3.82 3.40 -6.98
N GLY A 49 2.65 3.98 -7.11
CA GLY A 49 2.28 4.63 -8.36
C GLY A 49 1.07 5.53 -8.22
N ASP A 50 0.87 6.37 -9.23
CA ASP A 50 -0.32 7.17 -9.37
C ASP A 50 -1.31 6.40 -10.26
N VAL A 51 -2.48 6.14 -9.74
CA VAL A 51 -3.57 5.50 -10.49
C VAL A 51 -4.52 6.60 -10.97
N LEU A 52 -4.71 6.67 -12.26
CA LEU A 52 -5.41 7.78 -12.92
C LEU A 52 -6.88 7.48 -13.19
N VAL A 53 -7.39 6.36 -12.70
CA VAL A 53 -8.77 5.94 -12.89
C VAL A 53 -9.43 5.65 -11.55
N GLU A 54 -10.74 5.69 -11.50
CA GLU A 54 -11.56 5.25 -10.37
C GLU A 54 -12.21 3.91 -10.66
N GLY A 55 -12.76 3.29 -9.63
CA GLY A 55 -13.39 1.99 -9.74
C GLY A 55 -12.41 0.85 -9.63
N GLU A 56 -12.73 -0.29 -10.25
CA GLU A 56 -11.88 -1.47 -10.16
C GLU A 56 -10.60 -1.31 -10.99
N VAL A 57 -9.49 -1.58 -10.35
CA VAL A 57 -8.14 -1.51 -10.93
C VAL A 57 -7.51 -2.89 -10.85
N SER A 58 -6.88 -3.31 -11.93
CA SER A 58 -6.12 -4.56 -11.99
C SER A 58 -4.72 -4.27 -12.51
N VAL A 59 -3.71 -4.56 -11.69
CA VAL A 59 -2.32 -4.30 -12.05
C VAL A 59 -1.46 -5.54 -11.85
N SER A 60 -0.48 -5.71 -12.73
CA SER A 60 0.53 -6.75 -12.58
C SER A 60 1.65 -6.23 -11.70
N VAL A 61 2.01 -6.99 -10.66
CA VAL A 61 3.04 -6.59 -9.69
C VAL A 61 4.02 -7.73 -9.51
N ASN A 62 5.30 -7.44 -9.74
CA ASN A 62 6.36 -8.43 -9.54
C ASN A 62 6.52 -8.76 -8.04
N GLY A 63 6.69 -10.04 -7.75
CA GLY A 63 6.95 -10.50 -6.39
C GLY A 63 5.73 -10.50 -5.49
N ILE A 64 4.52 -10.30 -6.04
CA ILE A 64 3.30 -10.31 -5.23
C ILE A 64 3.02 -11.71 -4.72
N GLY A 65 2.71 -11.81 -3.41
CA GLY A 65 2.28 -13.06 -2.79
C GLY A 65 0.78 -13.24 -2.91
N ASN A 66 0.24 -14.15 -2.10
CA ASN A 66 -1.20 -14.45 -2.11
C ASN A 66 -2.04 -13.39 -1.38
N VAL A 67 -1.41 -12.56 -0.59
CA VAL A 67 -2.07 -11.50 0.21
C VAL A 67 -1.49 -10.16 -0.19
N ALA A 68 -2.34 -9.24 -0.57
CA ALA A 68 -1.96 -7.86 -0.88
C ALA A 68 -2.82 -6.88 -0.10
N VAL A 69 -2.21 -5.77 0.28
CA VAL A 69 -2.85 -4.66 0.97
C VAL A 69 -2.56 -3.40 0.20
N ILE A 70 -3.56 -2.56 0.06
CA ILE A 70 -3.47 -1.29 -0.65
C ILE A 70 -3.55 -0.15 0.35
N MET A 71 -2.65 0.80 0.24
CA MET A 71 -2.76 2.09 0.90
C MET A 71 -2.93 3.16 -0.18
N TYR A 72 -3.92 4.01 -0.04
CA TYR A 72 -4.12 5.12 -0.98
C TYR A 72 -4.32 6.43 -0.24
N LEU A 73 -3.97 7.52 -0.91
CA LEU A 73 -4.04 8.86 -0.35
C LEU A 73 -5.44 9.42 -0.58
N ASP A 74 -6.11 9.88 0.48
CA ASP A 74 -7.42 10.50 0.36
C ASP A 74 -7.30 12.02 0.06
N SER A 75 -8.44 12.67 -0.15
CA SER A 75 -8.47 14.09 -0.51
C SER A 75 -8.01 15.02 0.63
N ASN A 76 -7.96 14.52 1.86
CA ASN A 76 -7.49 15.26 3.03
C ASN A 76 -6.01 15.07 3.33
N GLY A 77 -5.30 14.30 2.49
CA GLY A 77 -3.90 13.98 2.69
C GLY A 77 -3.66 12.84 3.67
N ASN A 78 -4.69 12.10 4.03
CA ASN A 78 -4.58 10.93 4.90
C ASN A 78 -4.52 9.64 4.09
N TRP A 79 -3.81 8.66 4.61
CA TRP A 79 -3.70 7.35 3.97
C TRP A 79 -4.80 6.42 4.47
N VAL A 80 -5.48 5.78 3.53
CA VAL A 80 -6.54 4.81 3.77
C VAL A 80 -6.02 3.43 3.41
N VAL A 81 -6.31 2.44 4.25
CA VAL A 81 -5.93 1.04 4.03
C VAL A 81 -7.14 0.27 3.55
N THR A 82 -6.96 -0.48 2.48
CA THR A 82 -7.99 -1.39 1.96
C THR A 82 -7.36 -2.71 1.52
N THR A 83 -8.17 -3.74 1.41
CA THR A 83 -7.73 -5.05 0.94
C THR A 83 -7.76 -5.13 -0.58
N ALA A 84 -7.00 -6.09 -1.12
CA ALA A 84 -7.01 -6.40 -2.53
C ALA A 84 -7.13 -7.91 -2.73
N ARG A 85 -7.59 -8.31 -3.92
CA ARG A 85 -7.53 -9.71 -4.36
C ARG A 85 -6.27 -9.92 -5.18
N VAL A 86 -5.69 -11.09 -5.09
CA VAL A 86 -4.58 -11.48 -5.96
C VAL A 86 -5.04 -12.65 -6.84
N VAL A 87 -5.00 -12.47 -8.14
CA VAL A 87 -5.42 -13.46 -9.12
C VAL A 87 -4.36 -13.54 -10.22
N ASN A 88 -3.69 -14.68 -10.34
CA ASN A 88 -2.67 -14.92 -11.37
C ASN A 88 -1.59 -13.83 -11.41
N GLY A 89 -1.09 -13.41 -10.25
CA GLY A 89 -0.05 -12.39 -10.15
C GLY A 89 -0.54 -10.96 -10.37
N ARG A 90 -1.83 -10.76 -10.52
CA ARG A 90 -2.44 -9.44 -10.64
C ARG A 90 -3.12 -9.06 -9.33
N VAL A 91 -2.96 -7.80 -8.95
CA VAL A 91 -3.60 -7.21 -7.77
C VAL A 91 -4.84 -6.47 -8.24
N ILE A 92 -5.98 -6.79 -7.65
CA ILE A 92 -7.29 -6.23 -8.03
C ILE A 92 -7.88 -5.52 -6.81
N PHE A 93 -8.16 -4.25 -6.97
CA PHE A 93 -8.69 -3.40 -5.90
C PHE A 93 -9.57 -2.29 -6.49
N SER A 94 -10.33 -1.60 -5.64
CA SER A 94 -11.19 -0.49 -6.07
C SER A 94 -10.75 0.81 -5.42
N LEU A 95 -10.78 1.89 -6.20
CA LEU A 95 -10.48 3.24 -5.74
C LEU A 95 -11.70 4.14 -5.90
N PRO A 96 -11.98 5.00 -4.91
CA PRO A 96 -13.10 5.95 -5.01
C PRO A 96 -12.81 7.12 -5.96
N TYR A 97 -11.55 7.37 -6.28
CA TYR A 97 -11.06 8.44 -7.16
C TYR A 97 -9.62 8.15 -7.57
N PRO A 98 -9.10 8.81 -8.62
CA PRO A 98 -7.68 8.71 -8.97
C PRO A 98 -6.79 9.22 -7.84
N THR A 99 -5.77 8.46 -7.48
CA THR A 99 -4.91 8.80 -6.34
C THR A 99 -3.59 8.03 -6.38
N THR A 100 -2.69 8.41 -5.49
CA THR A 100 -1.43 7.70 -5.24
C THR A 100 -1.70 6.43 -4.43
N VAL A 101 -1.09 5.34 -4.84
CA VAL A 101 -1.29 4.02 -4.26
C VAL A 101 0.06 3.40 -3.89
N VAL A 102 0.09 2.75 -2.73
CA VAL A 102 1.19 1.89 -2.28
C VAL A 102 0.65 0.47 -2.17
N ILE A 103 1.31 -0.47 -2.81
CA ILE A 103 0.92 -1.89 -2.79
C ILE A 103 1.90 -2.65 -1.92
N LEU A 104 1.36 -3.34 -0.95
CA LEU A 104 2.10 -4.14 0.03
C LEU A 104 1.72 -5.61 -0.10
N SER A 105 2.66 -6.49 0.20
CA SER A 105 2.39 -7.93 0.34
C SER A 105 3.33 -8.56 1.35
N ILE A 106 2.97 -9.76 1.74
CA ILE A 106 3.83 -10.59 2.59
C ILE A 106 5.06 -11.05 1.82
#